data_9596b7f5799574d85285b766d1b02f28
#
_entry.id   9596b7f5799574d85285b766d1b02f28
#
_cell.length_a   1.000
_cell.length_b   1.000
_cell.length_c   1.000
_cell.angle_alpha   90.00
_cell.angle_beta   90.00
_cell.angle_gamma   90.00
#
_symmetry.space_group_name_H-M   'P 1'
#
loop_
_entity.id
_entity.type
_entity.pdbx_description
1 polymer ?
#
loop_
_entity_poly.entity_id
_entity_poly.type
_entity_poly.pdbx_seq_one_letter_code
_entity_poly.pdbx_strand_id
1 'polypeptide(L)'
;MKSKLVLAIILCIQIQIAWAQARIRYDKKGQATPSAVQPFGEEAFNVQNETVIRWLGNAGFFINSRGTCIMIDPMLKGFDMPVLFQAPITPEQVPHLDAVLITHCDNDHYSIPSCTGLSSACFQYHSTHYVDTLMRQQGLPSFGHGIGDEFRIGPVSVKLTPAYHL
;
A
#
# COMPACT_ATOMS: atom_id res chain seq x y z
N MET A 1 23.29 -8.89 41.21
CA MET A 1 23.31 -8.61 39.76
C MET A 1 22.33 -9.51 38.97
N LYS A 2 22.24 -10.81 39.23
CA LYS A 2 21.35 -11.74 38.46
C LYS A 2 19.87 -11.40 38.53
N SER A 3 19.33 -10.91 39.67
CA SER A 3 17.90 -10.59 39.82
C SER A 3 17.44 -9.39 38.99
N LYS A 4 18.27 -8.37 38.85
CA LYS A 4 17.94 -7.18 38.03
C LYS A 4 17.90 -7.47 36.52
N LEU A 5 18.74 -8.41 36.04
CA LEU A 5 18.77 -8.85 34.66
C LEU A 5 17.51 -9.67 34.32
N VAL A 6 17.07 -10.57 35.24
CA VAL A 6 15.85 -11.36 35.06
C VAL A 6 14.62 -10.46 35.02
N LEU A 7 14.55 -9.45 35.88
CA LEU A 7 13.43 -8.51 35.91
C LEU A 7 13.35 -7.66 34.60
N ALA A 8 14.51 -7.24 34.05
CA ALA A 8 14.58 -6.51 32.80
C ALA A 8 14.12 -7.36 31.61
N ILE A 9 14.52 -8.63 31.57
CA ILE A 9 14.09 -9.57 30.51
C ILE A 9 12.58 -9.83 30.58
N ILE A 10 12.01 -10.03 31.74
CA ILE A 10 10.56 -10.22 31.93
C ILE A 10 9.80 -8.96 31.50
N LEU A 11 10.29 -7.76 31.82
CA LEU A 11 9.67 -6.51 31.45
C LEU A 11 9.71 -6.30 29.92
N CYS A 12 10.83 -6.63 29.25
CA CYS A 12 10.95 -6.59 27.80
C CYS A 12 9.99 -7.57 27.09
N ILE A 13 9.84 -8.79 27.63
CA ILE A 13 8.91 -9.79 27.09
C ILE A 13 7.45 -9.32 27.27
N GLN A 14 7.09 -8.71 28.38
CA GLN A 14 5.75 -8.17 28.59
C GLN A 14 5.43 -7.00 27.67
N ILE A 15 6.41 -6.14 27.39
CA ILE A 15 6.26 -5.04 26.42
C ILE A 15 6.04 -5.61 25.01
N GLN A 16 6.79 -6.61 24.60
CA GLN A 16 6.60 -7.25 23.28
C GLN A 16 5.25 -7.96 23.16
N ILE A 17 4.78 -8.62 24.22
CA ILE A 17 3.45 -9.25 24.24
C ILE A 17 2.34 -8.20 24.18
N ALA A 18 2.50 -7.06 24.83
CA ALA A 18 1.54 -5.94 24.76
C ALA A 18 1.44 -5.32 23.36
N TRP A 19 2.53 -5.29 22.60
CA TRP A 19 2.56 -4.85 21.19
C TRP A 19 1.98 -5.90 20.25
N ALA A 20 2.12 -7.19 20.55
CA ALA A 20 1.57 -8.29 19.74
C ALA A 20 0.05 -8.45 19.87
N GLN A 21 -0.55 -7.90 20.93
CA GLN A 21 -2.01 -7.86 21.10
C GLN A 21 -2.58 -6.53 20.62
N ALA A 22 -2.37 -6.22 19.34
CA ALA A 22 -3.14 -5.17 18.68
C ALA A 22 -4.63 -5.54 18.74
N ARG A 23 -5.35 -5.04 19.76
CA ARG A 23 -6.77 -5.31 19.91
C ARG A 23 -7.50 -4.58 18.78
N ILE A 24 -8.13 -5.34 17.90
CA ILE A 24 -9.09 -4.80 16.96
C ILE A 24 -10.17 -4.07 17.76
N ARG A 25 -10.30 -2.77 17.53
CA ARG A 25 -11.37 -1.96 18.12
C ARG A 25 -12.51 -1.90 17.12
N TYR A 26 -13.72 -1.97 17.64
CA TYR A 26 -14.91 -1.76 16.84
C TYR A 26 -15.52 -0.42 17.24
N ASP A 27 -16.01 0.33 16.26
CA ASP A 27 -16.82 1.52 16.53
C ASP A 27 -18.20 1.13 17.06
N LYS A 28 -19.04 2.13 17.37
CA LYS A 28 -20.41 1.90 17.85
C LYS A 28 -21.32 1.17 16.83
N LYS A 29 -20.88 1.07 15.56
CA LYS A 29 -21.58 0.36 14.48
C LYS A 29 -20.99 -1.01 14.21
N GLY A 30 -20.01 -1.44 15.01
CA GLY A 30 -19.34 -2.75 14.86
C GLY A 30 -18.26 -2.80 13.78
N GLN A 31 -17.85 -1.65 13.22
CA GLN A 31 -16.75 -1.62 12.25
C GLN A 31 -15.40 -1.82 12.94
N ALA A 32 -14.59 -2.71 12.39
CA ALA A 32 -13.23 -2.93 12.88
C ALA A 32 -12.36 -1.72 12.50
N THR A 33 -11.63 -1.18 13.50
CA THR A 33 -10.62 -0.15 13.27
C THR A 33 -9.23 -0.73 13.50
N PRO A 34 -8.24 -0.45 12.64
CA PRO A 34 -6.86 -0.82 12.90
C PRO A 34 -6.40 -0.24 14.24
N SER A 35 -5.66 -1.01 15.02
CA SER A 35 -5.14 -0.56 16.31
C SER A 35 -4.08 0.52 16.18
N ALA A 36 -3.36 0.56 15.07
CA ALA A 36 -2.38 1.58 14.72
C ALA A 36 -2.12 1.59 13.22
N VAL A 37 -1.89 2.75 12.66
CA VAL A 37 -1.24 2.95 11.38
C VAL A 37 0.26 2.92 11.63
N GLN A 38 1.02 2.26 10.77
CA GLN A 38 2.47 2.28 10.83
C GLN A 38 3.02 3.18 9.71
N PRO A 39 3.25 4.48 9.99
CA PRO A 39 3.83 5.36 9.02
C PRO A 39 5.25 4.90 8.67
N PHE A 40 5.67 5.18 7.45
CA PHE A 40 7.03 4.93 6.97
C PHE A 40 7.50 6.11 6.14
N GLY A 41 8.81 6.28 6.04
CA GLY A 41 9.44 7.37 5.31
C GLY A 41 10.22 6.88 4.09
N GLU A 42 11.11 7.72 3.64
CA GLU A 42 11.94 7.53 2.44
C GLU A 42 12.80 6.25 2.52
N GLU A 43 13.20 5.84 3.72
CA GLU A 43 13.99 4.62 3.95
C GLU A 43 13.31 3.34 3.46
N ALA A 44 11.97 3.32 3.38
CA ALA A 44 11.21 2.16 2.89
C ALA A 44 11.43 1.90 1.38
N PHE A 45 11.88 2.91 0.64
CA PHE A 45 12.13 2.84 -0.81
C PHE A 45 13.55 2.44 -1.17
N ASN A 46 14.45 2.37 -0.20
CA ASN A 46 15.83 1.95 -0.42
C ASN A 46 15.90 0.48 -0.86
N VAL A 47 16.98 0.13 -1.57
CA VAL A 47 17.28 -1.26 -1.93
C VAL A 47 17.40 -2.11 -0.68
N GLN A 48 16.69 -3.24 -0.66
CA GLN A 48 16.65 -4.19 0.45
C GLN A 48 17.06 -5.60 0.00
N ASN A 49 17.47 -6.44 0.95
CA ASN A 49 17.86 -7.82 0.66
C ASN A 49 16.67 -8.77 0.49
N GLU A 50 15.49 -8.32 0.87
CA GLU A 50 14.24 -9.10 0.86
C GLU A 50 13.09 -8.31 0.21
N THR A 51 11.97 -8.99 -0.02
CA THR A 51 10.73 -8.33 -0.43
C THR A 51 9.95 -7.94 0.82
N VAL A 52 9.64 -6.65 0.94
CA VAL A 52 8.85 -6.09 2.03
C VAL A 52 7.50 -5.62 1.49
N ILE A 53 6.43 -6.00 2.17
CA ILE A 53 5.06 -5.57 1.84
C ILE A 53 4.53 -4.75 3.01
N ARG A 54 4.01 -3.55 2.71
CA ARG A 54 3.38 -2.65 3.67
C ARG A 54 1.95 -2.36 3.26
N TRP A 55 1.04 -2.45 4.21
CA TRP A 55 -0.35 -2.08 3.99
C TRP A 55 -0.50 -0.56 4.00
N LEU A 56 -1.16 -0.01 2.99
CA LEU A 56 -1.40 1.43 2.83
C LEU A 56 -2.77 1.87 3.36
N GLY A 57 -3.58 0.92 3.77
CA GLY A 57 -4.99 1.11 4.10
C GLY A 57 -5.91 0.58 3.00
N ASN A 58 -7.14 0.26 3.36
CA ASN A 58 -8.13 -0.36 2.49
C ASN A 58 -7.55 -1.57 1.72
N ALA A 59 -7.65 -1.61 0.41
CA ALA A 59 -7.03 -2.62 -0.45
C ALA A 59 -5.60 -2.26 -0.89
N GLY A 60 -5.04 -1.13 -0.40
CA GLY A 60 -3.77 -0.60 -0.83
C GLY A 60 -2.55 -1.31 -0.24
N PHE A 61 -1.54 -1.58 -1.09
CA PHE A 61 -0.26 -2.14 -0.68
C PHE A 61 0.92 -1.41 -1.32
N PHE A 62 1.99 -1.24 -0.55
CA PHE A 62 3.31 -0.90 -1.05
C PHE A 62 4.20 -2.13 -0.98
N ILE A 63 4.87 -2.45 -2.07
CA ILE A 63 5.78 -3.58 -2.20
C ILE A 63 7.14 -3.03 -2.60
N ASN A 64 8.16 -3.28 -1.79
CA ASN A 64 9.55 -3.11 -2.18
C ASN A 64 10.18 -4.49 -2.38
N SER A 65 10.32 -4.90 -3.63
CA SER A 65 10.97 -6.16 -3.98
C SER A 65 12.43 -5.92 -4.35
N ARG A 66 13.29 -5.91 -3.34
CA ARG A 66 14.74 -5.74 -3.49
C ARG A 66 15.14 -4.47 -4.26
N GLY A 67 14.42 -3.38 -3.99
CA GLY A 67 14.62 -2.08 -4.62
C GLY A 67 13.64 -1.78 -5.76
N THR A 68 12.84 -2.75 -6.21
CA THR A 68 11.72 -2.47 -7.13
C THR A 68 10.50 -2.07 -6.31
N CYS A 69 10.07 -0.84 -6.43
CA CYS A 69 9.03 -0.21 -5.62
C CYS A 69 7.71 -0.10 -6.41
N ILE A 70 6.68 -0.80 -5.94
CA ILE A 70 5.37 -0.88 -6.59
C ILE A 70 4.29 -0.54 -5.57
N MET A 71 3.29 0.25 -5.96
CA MET A 71 2.06 0.39 -5.20
C MET A 71 0.89 -0.28 -5.93
N ILE A 72 0.01 -0.93 -5.18
CA ILE A 72 -1.24 -1.52 -5.67
C ILE A 72 -2.38 -0.78 -4.98
N ASP A 73 -3.36 -0.30 -5.77
CA ASP A 73 -4.57 0.40 -5.31
C ASP A 73 -4.30 1.47 -4.22
N PRO A 74 -3.33 2.40 -4.42
CA PRO A 74 -2.93 3.34 -3.38
C PRO A 74 -4.00 4.40 -3.13
N MET A 75 -4.81 4.22 -2.09
CA MET A 75 -5.76 5.22 -1.61
C MET A 75 -5.10 6.06 -0.51
N LEU A 76 -4.19 6.96 -0.89
CA LEU A 76 -3.43 7.79 0.05
C LEU A 76 -4.14 9.09 0.42
N LYS A 77 -5.02 9.58 -0.46
CA LYS A 77 -5.85 10.78 -0.24
C LYS A 77 -7.08 10.80 -1.16
N GLY A 78 -8.02 11.68 -0.85
CA GLY A 78 -9.14 12.01 -1.74
C GLY A 78 -10.23 10.95 -1.83
N PHE A 79 -10.47 10.20 -0.76
CA PHE A 79 -11.63 9.33 -0.67
C PHE A 79 -12.87 10.16 -0.26
N ASP A 80 -14.03 9.83 -0.82
CA ASP A 80 -15.28 10.57 -0.64
C ASP A 80 -16.09 10.16 0.60
N MET A 81 -15.62 9.11 1.30
CA MET A 81 -16.21 8.66 2.57
C MET A 81 -15.22 8.80 3.72
N PRO A 82 -15.68 8.93 4.97
CA PRO A 82 -14.82 8.92 6.13
C PRO A 82 -14.05 7.60 6.24
N VAL A 83 -12.72 7.65 6.21
CA VAL A 83 -11.86 6.50 6.46
C VAL A 83 -11.53 6.40 7.95
N LEU A 84 -11.39 5.16 8.45
CA LEU A 84 -11.10 4.88 9.87
C LEU A 84 -9.60 4.79 10.16
N PHE A 85 -8.76 5.07 9.18
CA PHE A 85 -7.30 5.05 9.29
C PHE A 85 -6.70 6.30 8.67
N GLN A 86 -5.49 6.64 9.07
CA GLN A 86 -4.67 7.65 8.42
C GLN A 86 -3.72 6.93 7.45
N ALA A 87 -3.59 7.43 6.23
CA ALA A 87 -2.63 6.89 5.27
C ALA A 87 -1.20 6.95 5.87
N PRO A 88 -0.40 5.88 5.73
CA PRO A 88 0.93 5.80 6.35
C PRO A 88 1.97 6.71 5.71
N ILE A 89 1.69 7.21 4.51
CA ILE A 89 2.53 8.13 3.74
C ILE A 89 1.62 8.99 2.86
N THR A 90 2.03 10.21 2.51
CA THR A 90 1.32 11.02 1.51
C THR A 90 1.98 10.90 0.14
N PRO A 91 1.26 11.15 -0.97
CA PRO A 91 1.85 11.08 -2.32
C PRO A 91 3.10 11.98 -2.47
N GLU A 92 3.11 13.12 -1.81
CA GLU A 92 4.20 14.10 -1.87
C GLU A 92 5.48 13.64 -1.15
N GLN A 93 5.36 12.66 -0.26
CA GLN A 93 6.48 12.06 0.48
C GLN A 93 7.10 10.85 -0.23
N VAL A 94 6.48 10.38 -1.33
CA VAL A 94 6.98 9.23 -2.10
C VAL A 94 8.13 9.69 -3.00
N PRO A 95 9.37 9.17 -2.79
CA PRO A 95 10.53 9.64 -3.56
C PRO A 95 10.57 9.08 -4.98
N HIS A 96 10.17 7.82 -5.17
CA HIS A 96 10.11 7.16 -6.47
C HIS A 96 9.24 5.89 -6.42
N LEU A 97 8.69 5.52 -7.57
CA LEU A 97 8.00 4.25 -7.81
C LEU A 97 8.35 3.73 -9.20
N ASP A 98 8.58 2.43 -9.29
CA ASP A 98 8.74 1.76 -10.59
C ASP A 98 7.38 1.61 -11.28
N ALA A 99 6.31 1.37 -10.52
CA ALA A 99 4.96 1.34 -11.06
C ALA A 99 3.87 1.55 -10.00
N VAL A 100 2.69 1.98 -10.46
CA VAL A 100 1.42 1.88 -9.75
C VAL A 100 0.51 0.93 -10.52
N LEU A 101 -0.08 -0.04 -9.81
CA LEU A 101 -1.04 -1.01 -10.35
C LEU A 101 -2.43 -0.68 -9.80
N ILE A 102 -3.45 -0.63 -10.66
CA ILE A 102 -4.85 -0.45 -10.25
C ILE A 102 -5.68 -1.63 -10.72
N THR A 103 -6.36 -2.27 -9.78
CA THR A 103 -7.14 -3.48 -10.06
C THR A 103 -8.45 -3.19 -10.78
N HIS A 104 -9.21 -2.17 -10.36
CA HIS A 104 -10.48 -1.76 -10.97
C HIS A 104 -10.82 -0.29 -10.69
N CYS A 105 -11.96 0.18 -11.20
CA CYS A 105 -12.28 1.61 -11.27
C CYS A 105 -12.97 2.18 -10.02
N ASP A 106 -13.33 1.37 -9.03
CA ASP A 106 -14.01 1.87 -7.83
C ASP A 106 -13.11 2.86 -7.08
N ASN A 107 -13.70 3.91 -6.51
CA ASN A 107 -12.95 5.03 -5.95
C ASN A 107 -12.13 4.70 -4.70
N ASP A 108 -12.42 3.58 -4.05
CA ASP A 108 -11.64 3.01 -2.95
C ASP A 108 -10.43 2.15 -3.42
N HIS A 109 -10.27 1.96 -4.73
CA HIS A 109 -9.13 1.35 -5.41
C HIS A 109 -8.45 2.34 -6.37
N TYR A 110 -9.20 2.96 -7.28
CA TYR A 110 -8.69 3.99 -8.18
C TYR A 110 -8.95 5.39 -7.61
N SER A 111 -8.09 5.84 -6.73
CA SER A 111 -8.10 7.23 -6.24
C SER A 111 -7.38 8.15 -7.22
N ILE A 112 -8.13 8.96 -7.98
CA ILE A 112 -7.58 9.98 -8.89
C ILE A 112 -6.64 10.93 -8.14
N PRO A 113 -6.99 11.51 -6.97
CA PRO A 113 -6.07 12.38 -6.23
C PRO A 113 -4.78 11.72 -5.79
N SER A 114 -4.81 10.42 -5.43
CA SER A 114 -3.60 9.68 -5.09
C SER A 114 -2.73 9.45 -6.32
N CYS A 115 -3.31 8.94 -7.42
CA CYS A 115 -2.57 8.64 -8.65
C CYS A 115 -1.97 9.91 -9.27
N THR A 116 -2.71 11.02 -9.35
CA THR A 116 -2.18 12.29 -9.86
C THR A 116 -1.13 12.89 -8.92
N GLY A 117 -1.29 12.73 -7.61
CA GLY A 117 -0.27 13.15 -6.63
C GLY A 117 1.04 12.36 -6.73
N LEU A 118 0.97 11.10 -7.14
CA LEU A 118 2.14 10.23 -7.35
C LEU A 118 2.82 10.46 -8.72
N SER A 119 2.26 11.25 -9.63
CA SER A 119 2.75 11.37 -11.01
C SER A 119 4.18 11.91 -11.12
N SER A 120 4.67 12.67 -10.15
CA SER A 120 6.05 13.14 -10.10
C SER A 120 7.06 12.06 -9.68
N ALA A 121 6.59 11.03 -8.98
CA ALA A 121 7.40 9.93 -8.46
C ALA A 121 7.25 8.63 -9.26
N CYS A 122 6.22 8.52 -10.12
CA CYS A 122 5.87 7.31 -10.83
C CYS A 122 5.79 7.55 -12.35
N PHE A 123 6.54 6.76 -13.12
CA PHE A 123 6.62 6.91 -14.58
C PHE A 123 5.70 5.96 -15.34
N GLN A 124 5.10 4.98 -14.70
CA GLN A 124 4.21 4.02 -15.38
C GLN A 124 3.09 3.53 -14.46
N TYR A 125 1.90 3.49 -15.02
CA TYR A 125 0.71 2.95 -14.38
C TYR A 125 0.23 1.75 -15.18
N HIS A 126 -0.23 0.71 -14.49
CA HIS A 126 -0.79 -0.47 -15.13
C HIS A 126 -2.16 -0.79 -14.53
N SER A 127 -3.09 -1.17 -15.39
CA SER A 127 -4.47 -1.43 -14.96
C SER A 127 -5.22 -2.28 -15.98
N THR A 128 -6.50 -2.53 -15.73
CA THR A 128 -7.41 -3.05 -16.75
C THR A 128 -7.63 -2.02 -17.87
N HIS A 129 -8.03 -2.44 -19.07
CA HIS A 129 -8.25 -1.55 -20.21
C HIS A 129 -9.19 -0.38 -19.92
N TYR A 130 -10.23 -0.61 -19.11
CA TYR A 130 -11.17 0.46 -18.77
C TYR A 130 -10.52 1.52 -17.88
N VAL A 131 -9.81 1.10 -16.83
CA VAL A 131 -9.10 2.03 -15.94
C VAL A 131 -7.97 2.77 -16.68
N ASP A 132 -7.26 2.11 -17.59
CA ASP A 132 -6.26 2.76 -18.46
C ASP A 132 -6.88 3.94 -19.23
N THR A 133 -8.09 3.77 -19.78
CA THR A 133 -8.80 4.86 -20.46
C THR A 133 -9.06 6.04 -19.51
N LEU A 134 -9.49 5.77 -18.27
CA LEU A 134 -9.71 6.82 -17.27
C LEU A 134 -8.41 7.52 -16.85
N MET A 135 -7.34 6.75 -16.67
CA MET A 135 -6.02 7.28 -16.31
C MET A 135 -5.45 8.21 -17.39
N ARG A 136 -5.57 7.82 -18.67
CA ARG A 136 -5.13 8.65 -19.80
C ARG A 136 -5.89 9.97 -19.89
N GLN A 137 -7.18 9.98 -19.51
CA GLN A 137 -7.97 11.22 -19.41
C GLN A 137 -7.43 12.17 -18.34
N GLN A 138 -6.74 11.64 -17.32
CA GLN A 138 -6.04 12.42 -16.28
C GLN A 138 -4.58 12.75 -16.67
N GLY A 139 -4.12 12.39 -17.87
CA GLY A 139 -2.76 12.62 -18.32
C GLY A 139 -1.71 11.68 -17.70
N LEU A 140 -2.14 10.58 -17.09
CA LEU A 140 -1.24 9.59 -16.49
C LEU A 140 -0.68 8.64 -17.56
N PRO A 141 0.64 8.30 -17.54
CA PRO A 141 1.26 7.38 -18.50
C PRO A 141 0.89 5.93 -18.14
N SER A 142 -0.24 5.44 -18.63
CA SER A 142 -0.80 4.15 -18.24
C SER A 142 -0.84 3.13 -19.38
N PHE A 143 -0.88 1.84 -18.99
CA PHE A 143 -0.94 0.67 -19.86
C PHE A 143 -2.08 -0.23 -19.44
N GLY A 144 -3.00 -0.54 -20.37
CA GLY A 144 -4.13 -1.42 -20.17
C GLY A 144 -3.78 -2.87 -20.44
N HIS A 145 -4.27 -3.77 -19.58
CA HIS A 145 -4.04 -5.21 -19.66
C HIS A 145 -5.34 -5.99 -19.57
N GLY A 146 -5.37 -7.18 -20.20
CA GLY A 146 -6.45 -8.15 -20.12
C GLY A 146 -6.17 -9.26 -19.13
N ILE A 147 -7.21 -10.07 -18.87
CA ILE A 147 -7.08 -11.29 -18.04
C ILE A 147 -6.07 -12.25 -18.69
N GLY A 148 -5.10 -12.71 -17.90
CA GLY A 148 -4.06 -13.63 -18.35
C GLY A 148 -2.81 -12.95 -18.89
N ASP A 149 -2.84 -11.64 -19.14
CA ASP A 149 -1.66 -10.90 -19.57
C ASP A 149 -0.55 -10.96 -18.51
N GLU A 150 0.67 -11.04 -19.00
CA GLU A 150 1.89 -11.02 -18.20
C GLU A 150 2.79 -9.89 -18.68
N PHE A 151 3.37 -9.13 -17.74
CA PHE A 151 4.34 -8.09 -18.02
C PHE A 151 5.38 -7.99 -16.91
N ARG A 152 6.38 -7.15 -17.10
CA ARG A 152 7.47 -6.98 -16.13
C ARG A 152 7.61 -5.54 -15.69
N ILE A 153 7.93 -5.37 -14.41
CA ILE A 153 8.38 -4.12 -13.80
C ILE A 153 9.79 -4.41 -13.27
N GLY A 154 10.80 -4.00 -14.03
CA GLY A 154 12.17 -4.43 -13.75
C GLY A 154 12.28 -5.95 -13.66
N PRO A 155 12.80 -6.51 -12.56
CA PRO A 155 12.90 -7.95 -12.34
C PRO A 155 11.57 -8.61 -11.92
N VAL A 156 10.57 -7.85 -11.51
CA VAL A 156 9.29 -8.37 -11.01
C VAL A 156 8.38 -8.75 -12.18
N SER A 157 7.85 -9.97 -12.18
CA SER A 157 6.83 -10.42 -13.13
C SER A 157 5.44 -10.22 -12.52
N VAL A 158 4.53 -9.65 -13.30
CA VAL A 158 3.15 -9.40 -12.94
C VAL A 158 2.24 -10.16 -13.90
N LYS A 159 1.23 -10.84 -13.36
CA LYS A 159 0.21 -11.54 -14.13
C LYS A 159 -1.19 -11.13 -13.66
N LEU A 160 -2.06 -10.79 -14.60
CA LEU A 160 -3.46 -10.50 -14.30
C LEU A 160 -4.26 -11.81 -14.19
N THR A 161 -4.93 -11.97 -13.07
CA THR A 161 -5.84 -13.10 -12.84
C THR A 161 -7.29 -12.63 -12.87
N PRO A 162 -8.25 -13.49 -13.26
CA PRO A 162 -9.66 -13.12 -13.20
C PRO A 162 -10.08 -12.87 -11.74
N ALA A 163 -10.90 -11.85 -11.55
CA ALA A 163 -11.60 -11.58 -10.30
C ALA A 163 -13.07 -11.31 -10.60
N TYR A 164 -13.94 -11.69 -9.68
CA TYR A 164 -15.36 -11.38 -9.75
C TYR A 164 -15.67 -10.32 -8.70
N HIS A 165 -16.26 -9.23 -9.15
CA HIS A 165 -16.80 -8.19 -8.29
C HIS A 165 -18.31 -8.45 -8.12
N LEU A 166 -18.79 -8.51 -6.87
CA LEU A 166 -20.20 -8.77 -6.54
C LEU A 166 -20.93 -7.47 -6.28
#